data_ded0740db19cdb758633052b723c26df
#
_entry.id   ded0740db19cdb758633052b723c26df
#
_cell.length_a   1.000
_cell.length_b   1.000
_cell.length_c   1.000
_cell.angle_alpha   90.00
_cell.angle_beta   90.00
_cell.angle_gamma   90.00
#
_symmetry.space_group_name_H-M   'P 1'
#
loop_
_entity.id
_entity.type
_entity.pdbx_description
1 polymer ?
#
loop_
_entity_poly.entity_id
_entity_poly.type
_entity_poly.pdbx_seq_one_letter_code
_entity_poly.pdbx_strand_id
1 'polypeptide(L)'
;MECWAGAASAFSQGPALDGSRPGLVYFNLHDTAEWPKFCLATTVYHEGLPGHQLEGGLALSNKDLPLIRKTGGFSGYAEGWALYAEQLADEMGMYDEDPLGRLGYLKFQLFRANRCVVDTGIHLSLIHI
;
A
#
# COMPACT_ATOMS: atom_id res chain seq x y z
N MET A 1 -24.55 5.14 4.73
CA MET A 1 -23.19 4.61 4.63
C MET A 1 -22.32 5.73 5.16
N GLU A 2 -22.12 5.76 6.49
CA GLU A 2 -21.25 6.76 7.10
C GLU A 2 -19.83 6.45 6.69
N CYS A 3 -19.28 7.30 5.89
CA CYS A 3 -17.93 7.21 5.40
C CYS A 3 -16.96 7.37 6.56
N TRP A 4 -16.01 6.56 6.59
CA TRP A 4 -14.82 6.43 7.38
C TRP A 4 -13.97 7.73 7.39
N ALA A 5 -14.57 8.82 7.88
CA ALA A 5 -13.85 10.07 8.12
C ALA A 5 -12.71 9.79 9.10
N GLY A 6 -11.48 9.89 8.64
CA GLY A 6 -10.28 9.56 9.40
C GLY A 6 -9.66 8.19 9.11
N ALA A 7 -10.21 7.41 8.17
CA ALA A 7 -9.55 6.21 7.65
C ALA A 7 -8.33 6.58 6.80
N ALA A 8 -7.46 5.59 6.56
CA ALA A 8 -6.35 5.72 5.61
C ALA A 8 -6.82 6.29 4.28
N SER A 9 -5.95 6.98 3.58
CA SER A 9 -6.23 7.62 2.30
C SER A 9 -6.65 6.62 1.21
N ALA A 10 -6.09 5.41 1.24
CA ALA A 10 -6.52 4.25 0.46
C ALA A 10 -6.26 2.98 1.26
N PHE A 11 -6.92 1.89 0.90
CA PHE A 11 -6.64 0.58 1.45
C PHE A 11 -7.08 -0.54 0.50
N SER A 12 -6.43 -1.68 0.64
CA SER A 12 -6.72 -2.90 -0.10
C SER A 12 -7.52 -3.87 0.75
N GLN A 13 -8.50 -4.52 0.16
CA GLN A 13 -9.22 -5.64 0.73
C GLN A 13 -9.03 -6.87 -0.17
N GLY A 14 -8.41 -7.91 0.35
CA GLY A 14 -8.22 -9.15 -0.39
C GLY A 14 -9.54 -9.81 -0.83
N PRO A 15 -9.51 -10.73 -1.78
CA PRO A 15 -10.68 -11.48 -2.19
C PRO A 15 -11.21 -12.36 -1.06
N ALA A 16 -12.47 -12.77 -1.13
CA ALA A 16 -13.03 -13.72 -0.16
C ALA A 16 -12.39 -15.10 -0.33
N LEU A 17 -12.22 -15.83 0.78
CA LEU A 17 -11.62 -17.18 0.79
C LEU A 17 -12.39 -18.18 -0.08
N ASP A 18 -13.70 -18.02 -0.16
CA ASP A 18 -14.61 -18.86 -0.94
C ASP A 18 -14.79 -18.42 -2.38
N GLY A 19 -14.10 -17.33 -2.79
CA GLY A 19 -14.20 -16.76 -4.12
C GLY A 19 -15.49 -15.95 -4.39
N SER A 20 -16.35 -15.77 -3.39
CA SER A 20 -17.64 -15.07 -3.54
C SER A 20 -17.51 -13.56 -3.82
N ARG A 21 -16.35 -12.98 -3.49
CA ARG A 21 -16.07 -11.55 -3.69
C ARG A 21 -14.65 -11.37 -4.22
N PRO A 22 -14.45 -10.56 -5.26
CA PRO A 22 -13.12 -10.19 -5.73
C PRO A 22 -12.35 -9.34 -4.71
N GLY A 23 -11.06 -9.18 -4.90
CA GLY A 23 -10.28 -8.17 -4.23
C GLY A 23 -10.73 -6.77 -4.63
N LEU A 24 -10.66 -5.83 -3.70
CA LEU A 24 -11.11 -4.44 -3.89
C LEU A 24 -10.05 -3.48 -3.38
N VAL A 25 -9.89 -2.37 -4.10
CA VAL A 25 -9.09 -1.23 -3.65
C VAL A 25 -10.04 -0.06 -3.41
N TYR A 26 -9.92 0.55 -2.24
CA TYR A 26 -10.74 1.68 -1.84
C TYR A 26 -9.91 2.94 -1.79
N PHE A 27 -10.46 4.03 -2.30
CA PHE A 27 -9.91 5.37 -2.17
C PHE A 27 -10.87 6.23 -1.34
N ASN A 28 -10.33 6.89 -0.32
CA ASN A 28 -11.11 7.85 0.44
C ASN A 28 -11.17 9.17 -0.35
N LEU A 29 -12.35 9.52 -0.82
CA LEU A 29 -12.59 10.74 -1.59
C LEU A 29 -13.33 11.82 -0.78
N HIS A 30 -13.26 11.76 0.55
CA HIS A 30 -13.92 12.73 1.43
C HIS A 30 -13.41 14.15 1.17
N ASP A 31 -12.10 14.31 1.05
CA ASP A 31 -11.48 15.55 0.58
C ASP A 31 -10.49 15.25 -0.55
N THR A 32 -10.90 15.59 -1.77
CA THR A 32 -10.06 15.38 -2.95
C THR A 32 -8.87 16.34 -3.02
N ALA A 33 -8.86 17.43 -2.23
CA ALA A 33 -7.72 18.33 -2.15
C ALA A 33 -6.51 17.67 -1.45
N GLU A 34 -6.76 16.67 -0.61
CA GLU A 34 -5.70 15.87 0.03
C GLU A 34 -5.03 14.88 -0.93
N TRP A 35 -5.61 14.69 -2.13
CA TRP A 35 -5.14 13.75 -3.14
C TRP A 35 -4.46 14.43 -4.33
N PRO A 36 -3.17 14.74 -4.25
CA PRO A 36 -2.44 15.20 -5.42
C PRO A 36 -2.47 14.11 -6.50
N LYS A 37 -2.92 14.45 -7.70
CA LYS A 37 -3.05 13.50 -8.81
C LYS A 37 -1.76 12.72 -9.08
N PHE A 38 -0.61 13.36 -8.91
CA PHE A 38 0.69 12.73 -9.13
C PHE A 38 1.03 11.64 -8.10
N CYS A 39 0.29 11.52 -6.99
CA CYS A 39 0.45 10.44 -6.03
C CYS A 39 -0.46 9.23 -6.33
N LEU A 40 -1.44 9.36 -7.23
CA LEU A 40 -2.42 8.30 -7.47
C LEU A 40 -1.79 7.04 -8.06
N ALA A 41 -0.88 7.18 -9.02
CA ALA A 41 -0.25 6.04 -9.68
C ALA A 41 0.48 5.14 -8.68
N THR A 42 1.35 5.72 -7.84
CA THR A 42 2.07 4.93 -6.83
C THR A 42 1.13 4.30 -5.80
N THR A 43 0.04 4.98 -5.41
CA THR A 43 -0.98 4.39 -4.53
C THR A 43 -1.67 3.20 -5.19
N VAL A 44 -1.98 3.27 -6.48
CA VAL A 44 -2.57 2.14 -7.23
C VAL A 44 -1.61 0.95 -7.27
N TYR A 45 -0.31 1.17 -7.45
CA TYR A 45 0.68 0.09 -7.43
C TYR A 45 0.87 -0.50 -6.04
N HIS A 46 0.76 0.30 -4.99
CA HIS A 46 0.80 -0.15 -3.60
C HIS A 46 -0.41 -1.00 -3.22
N GLU A 47 -1.60 -0.48 -3.43
CA GLU A 47 -2.85 -1.13 -3.00
C GLU A 47 -3.31 -2.23 -3.98
N GLY A 48 -3.07 -2.04 -5.26
CA GLY A 48 -3.51 -2.91 -6.34
C GLY A 48 -2.43 -3.90 -6.77
N LEU A 49 -2.06 -3.81 -8.05
CA LEU A 49 -1.05 -4.64 -8.69
C LEU A 49 0.20 -3.78 -9.01
N PRO A 50 1.39 -4.27 -8.66
CA PRO A 50 1.75 -5.56 -8.08
C PRO A 50 1.75 -5.63 -6.55
N GLY A 51 1.10 -4.69 -5.85
CA GLY A 51 1.09 -4.55 -4.39
C GLY A 51 0.18 -5.54 -3.65
N HIS A 52 -0.58 -5.03 -2.69
CA HIS A 52 -1.38 -5.85 -1.77
C HIS A 52 -2.33 -6.84 -2.44
N GLN A 53 -2.96 -6.46 -3.57
CA GLN A 53 -3.88 -7.36 -4.28
C GLN A 53 -3.17 -8.58 -4.87
N LEU A 54 -1.94 -8.40 -5.39
CA LEU A 54 -1.17 -9.53 -5.90
C LEU A 54 -0.71 -10.43 -4.77
N GLU A 55 -0.15 -9.88 -3.72
CA GLU A 55 0.35 -10.62 -2.55
C GLU A 55 -0.77 -11.46 -1.93
N GLY A 56 -1.89 -10.82 -1.58
CA GLY A 56 -3.05 -11.50 -0.99
C GLY A 56 -3.66 -12.53 -1.94
N GLY A 57 -3.78 -12.23 -3.23
CA GLY A 57 -4.30 -13.14 -4.24
C GLY A 57 -3.44 -14.39 -4.41
N LEU A 58 -2.11 -14.24 -4.44
CA LEU A 58 -1.17 -15.37 -4.50
C LEU A 58 -1.21 -16.20 -3.23
N ALA A 59 -1.26 -15.59 -2.05
CA ALA A 59 -1.38 -16.29 -0.79
C ALA A 59 -2.66 -17.14 -0.74
N LEU A 60 -3.79 -16.59 -1.17
CA LEU A 60 -5.08 -17.29 -1.19
C LEU A 60 -5.10 -18.44 -2.21
N SER A 61 -4.52 -18.25 -3.39
CA SER A 61 -4.47 -19.25 -4.45
C SER A 61 -3.53 -20.43 -4.17
N ASN A 62 -2.55 -20.24 -3.30
CA ASN A 62 -1.57 -21.26 -2.97
C ASN A 62 -2.19 -22.32 -2.05
N LYS A 63 -2.39 -23.54 -2.57
CA LYS A 63 -3.03 -24.64 -1.84
C LYS A 63 -2.16 -25.19 -0.71
N ASP A 64 -0.86 -25.02 -0.79
CA ASP A 64 0.10 -25.55 0.18
C ASP A 64 0.27 -24.63 1.41
N LEU A 65 -0.24 -23.42 1.36
CA LEU A 65 -0.20 -22.51 2.51
C LEU A 65 -1.29 -22.86 3.52
N PRO A 66 -0.95 -23.01 4.82
CA PRO A 66 -1.94 -23.20 5.86
C PRO A 66 -2.82 -21.96 6.02
N LEU A 67 -4.06 -22.17 6.49
CA LEU A 67 -5.08 -21.11 6.59
C LEU A 67 -4.58 -19.88 7.36
N ILE A 68 -3.85 -20.09 8.44
CA ILE A 68 -3.29 -18.98 9.25
C ILE A 68 -2.37 -18.06 8.44
N ARG A 69 -1.69 -18.59 7.42
CA ARG A 69 -0.82 -17.79 6.54
C ARG A 69 -1.62 -17.06 5.45
N LYS A 70 -2.83 -17.50 5.18
CA LYS A 70 -3.75 -16.87 4.22
C LYS A 70 -4.59 -15.76 4.84
N THR A 71 -4.88 -15.86 6.14
CA THR A 71 -5.78 -14.94 6.85
C THR A 71 -5.07 -14.06 7.87
N GLY A 72 -3.88 -14.45 8.30
CA GLY A 72 -3.05 -13.69 9.21
C GLY A 72 -1.85 -13.10 8.46
N GLY A 73 -1.43 -11.91 8.84
CA GLY A 73 -0.28 -11.24 8.25
C GLY A 73 0.53 -10.47 9.29
N PHE A 74 1.81 -10.32 8.99
CA PHE A 74 2.67 -9.38 9.70
C PHE A 74 2.71 -8.08 8.90
N SER A 75 2.38 -6.97 9.56
CA SER A 75 2.35 -5.64 8.92
C SER A 75 3.67 -5.32 8.21
N GLY A 76 4.81 -5.64 8.83
CA GLY A 76 6.12 -5.42 8.21
C GLY A 76 6.34 -6.19 6.91
N TYR A 77 5.72 -7.38 6.75
CA TYR A 77 5.77 -8.13 5.51
C TYR A 77 4.81 -7.54 4.46
N ALA A 78 3.55 -7.33 4.82
CA ALA A 78 2.54 -6.84 3.88
C ALA A 78 2.88 -5.44 3.36
N GLU A 79 3.22 -4.51 4.26
CA GLU A 79 3.60 -3.14 3.89
C GLU A 79 4.95 -3.10 3.17
N GLY A 80 5.90 -3.95 3.59
CA GLY A 80 7.19 -4.08 2.91
C GLY A 80 7.05 -4.58 1.48
N TRP A 81 6.18 -5.55 1.23
CA TRP A 81 5.85 -5.99 -0.12
C TRP A 81 5.24 -4.86 -0.96
N ALA A 82 4.23 -4.16 -0.43
CA ALA A 82 3.57 -3.08 -1.16
C ALA A 82 4.52 -1.91 -1.45
N LEU A 83 5.44 -1.61 -0.53
CA LEU A 83 6.51 -0.63 -0.75
C LEU A 83 7.47 -1.08 -1.86
N TYR A 84 7.87 -2.36 -1.86
CA TYR A 84 8.68 -2.94 -2.93
C TYR A 84 7.94 -2.94 -4.27
N ALA A 85 6.63 -3.16 -4.26
CA ALA A 85 5.79 -3.12 -5.46
C ALA A 85 5.80 -1.74 -6.15
N GLU A 86 5.86 -0.66 -5.39
CA GLU A 86 6.03 0.69 -5.92
C GLU A 86 7.39 0.86 -6.63
N GLN A 87 8.46 0.31 -6.03
CA GLN A 87 9.79 0.29 -6.64
C GLN A 87 9.81 -0.58 -7.90
N LEU A 88 9.20 -1.75 -7.84
CA LEU A 88 9.10 -2.65 -8.98
C LEU A 88 8.38 -2.00 -10.16
N ALA A 89 7.33 -1.21 -9.90
CA ALA A 89 6.64 -0.45 -10.94
C ALA A 89 7.59 0.58 -11.61
N ASP A 90 8.45 1.26 -10.86
CA ASP A 90 9.48 2.16 -11.41
C ASP A 90 10.50 1.38 -12.24
N GLU A 91 10.99 0.25 -11.75
CA GLU A 91 11.94 -0.61 -12.47
C GLU A 91 11.35 -1.21 -13.76
N MET A 92 10.04 -1.41 -13.80
CA MET A 92 9.31 -1.88 -14.99
C MET A 92 9.00 -0.76 -16.01
N GLY A 93 9.41 0.48 -15.73
CA GLY A 93 9.17 1.63 -16.61
C GLY A 93 7.74 2.16 -16.58
N MET A 94 6.94 1.83 -15.54
CA MET A 94 5.55 2.26 -15.47
C MET A 94 5.38 3.78 -15.34
N TYR A 95 6.45 4.51 -15.07
CA TYR A 95 6.46 5.97 -15.00
C TYR A 95 7.21 6.65 -16.15
N ASP A 96 7.67 5.91 -17.18
CA ASP A 96 8.50 6.48 -18.26
C ASP A 96 7.81 7.63 -18.98
N GLU A 97 6.49 7.54 -19.14
CA GLU A 97 5.67 8.59 -19.76
C GLU A 97 4.96 9.48 -18.72
N ASP A 98 5.16 9.23 -17.40
CA ASP A 98 4.55 9.99 -16.30
C ASP A 98 5.59 10.46 -15.26
N PRO A 99 6.41 11.46 -15.58
CA PRO A 99 7.43 11.94 -14.66
C PRO A 99 6.85 12.56 -13.36
N LEU A 100 5.60 13.05 -13.40
CA LEU A 100 4.91 13.53 -12.20
C LEU A 100 4.48 12.37 -11.33
N GLY A 101 3.98 11.28 -11.88
CA GLY A 101 3.69 10.05 -11.13
C GLY A 101 4.94 9.50 -10.48
N ARG A 102 6.09 9.53 -11.15
CA ARG A 102 7.38 9.15 -10.57
C ARG A 102 7.78 10.07 -9.40
N LEU A 103 7.51 11.36 -9.49
CA LEU A 103 7.71 12.28 -8.36
C LEU A 103 6.84 11.87 -7.16
N GLY A 104 5.60 11.46 -7.41
CA GLY A 104 4.70 10.92 -6.37
C GLY A 104 5.26 9.70 -5.67
N TYR A 105 5.78 8.75 -6.45
CA TYR A 105 6.48 7.58 -5.95
C TYR A 105 7.66 7.97 -5.04
N LEU A 106 8.58 8.81 -5.53
CA LEU A 106 9.74 9.25 -4.77
C LEU A 106 9.36 10.00 -3.48
N LYS A 107 8.30 10.81 -3.53
CA LYS A 107 7.73 11.48 -2.35
C LYS A 107 7.27 10.45 -1.30
N PHE A 108 6.58 9.40 -1.70
CA PHE A 108 6.13 8.37 -0.76
C PHE A 108 7.27 7.52 -0.20
N GLN A 109 8.28 7.20 -1.01
CA GLN A 109 9.49 6.55 -0.52
C GLN A 109 10.18 7.39 0.58
N LEU A 110 10.38 8.67 0.31
CA LEU A 110 10.99 9.60 1.27
C LEU A 110 10.13 9.75 2.53
N PHE A 111 8.80 9.86 2.38
CA PHE A 111 7.88 9.96 3.51
C PHE A 111 7.99 8.74 4.44
N ARG A 112 8.00 7.53 3.88
CA ARG A 112 8.12 6.30 4.68
C ARG A 112 9.48 6.17 5.34
N ALA A 113 10.56 6.50 4.64
CA ALA A 113 11.90 6.53 5.22
C ALA A 113 11.98 7.50 6.42
N ASN A 114 11.43 8.70 6.29
CA ASN A 114 11.35 9.67 7.37
C ASN A 114 10.51 9.16 8.55
N ARG A 115 9.40 8.48 8.30
CA ARG A 115 8.58 7.87 9.36
C ARG A 115 9.38 6.85 10.16
N CYS A 116 10.16 6.00 9.51
CA CYS A 116 11.01 5.04 10.22
C CYS A 116 12.00 5.74 11.18
N VAL A 117 12.60 6.83 10.74
CA VAL A 117 13.55 7.60 11.57
C VAL A 117 12.83 8.27 12.74
N VAL A 118 11.72 8.95 12.46
CA VAL A 118 10.97 9.72 13.48
C VAL A 118 10.35 8.77 14.51
N ASP A 119 9.65 7.72 14.06
CA ASP A 119 8.99 6.76 14.93
C ASP A 119 10.00 6.07 15.87
N THR A 120 11.09 5.56 15.30
CA THR A 120 12.16 4.93 16.09
C THR A 120 12.80 5.91 17.05
N GLY A 121 13.06 7.14 16.60
CA GLY A 121 13.65 8.19 17.42
C GLY A 121 12.77 8.53 18.64
N ILE A 122 11.46 8.64 18.46
CA ILE A 122 10.52 8.91 19.55
C ILE A 122 10.48 7.74 20.53
N HIS A 123 10.28 6.52 20.04
CA HIS A 123 10.12 5.34 20.89
C HIS A 123 11.41 4.94 21.65
N LEU A 124 12.57 5.29 21.10
CA LEU A 124 13.85 5.11 21.77
C LEU A 124 14.28 6.33 22.61
N SER A 125 13.44 7.35 22.73
CA SER A 125 13.74 8.61 23.43
C SER A 125 14.99 9.32 22.93
N LEU A 126 15.30 9.19 21.64
CA LEU A 126 16.45 9.84 21.00
C LEU A 126 16.10 11.25 20.50
N ILE A 127 14.82 11.50 20.25
CA ILE A 127 14.28 12.80 19.87
C ILE A 127 13.04 13.11 20.73
N HIS A 128 12.79 14.40 20.95
CA HIS A 128 11.60 14.89 21.66
C HIS A 128 10.76 15.69 20.68
N ILE A 129 9.45 15.58 20.82
CA ILE A 129 8.46 16.43 20.14
C ILE A 129 7.98 17.48 21.14
#